data_41d4429dec5d7bb57fa5a02e1104b530
#
_entry.id   41d4429dec5d7bb57fa5a02e1104b530
#
_cell.length_a   1.000
_cell.length_b   1.000
_cell.length_c   1.000
_cell.angle_alpha   90.00
_cell.angle_beta   90.00
_cell.angle_gamma   90.00
#
_symmetry.space_group_name_H-M   'P 1'
#
loop_
_entity.id
_entity.type
_entity.pdbx_description
1 polymer ?
#
loop_
_entity_poly.entity_id
_entity_poly.type
_entity_poly.pdbx_seq_one_letter_code
_entity_poly.pdbx_strand_id
1 'polypeptide(L)'
;MPTYLKVLLSLSFLNLTACERLGIPDPAKEAAILEADARATGSACRHAGRGIEDCYALNPQAARAAVYAGWKEMNDYMRENNIAEIKPTGDAAASAASEGEASASASASASASAH
;
A
#
# COMPACT_ATOMS: atom_id res chain seq x y z
N MET A 1 -24.23 -1.75 -44.64
CA MET A 1 -23.02 -2.40 -44.15
C MET A 1 -23.13 -3.88 -44.46
N PRO A 2 -22.19 -4.47 -45.20
CA PRO A 2 -22.26 -5.88 -45.50
C PRO A 2 -22.16 -6.69 -44.24
N THR A 3 -22.91 -7.74 -44.10
CA THR A 3 -22.97 -8.65 -42.94
C THR A 3 -21.61 -9.19 -42.55
N TYR A 4 -20.71 -9.36 -43.50
CA TYR A 4 -19.33 -9.80 -43.28
C TYR A 4 -18.52 -8.84 -42.37
N LEU A 5 -18.73 -7.54 -42.50
CA LEU A 5 -18.03 -6.54 -41.67
C LEU A 5 -18.47 -6.62 -40.19
N LYS A 6 -19.76 -6.89 -39.96
CA LYS A 6 -20.28 -7.09 -38.60
C LYS A 6 -19.72 -8.37 -37.96
N VAL A 7 -19.64 -9.44 -38.73
CA VAL A 7 -19.09 -10.73 -38.28
C VAL A 7 -17.59 -10.60 -37.98
N LEU A 8 -16.84 -9.93 -38.84
CA LEU A 8 -15.40 -9.69 -38.62
C LEU A 8 -15.15 -8.82 -37.41
N LEU A 9 -15.98 -7.77 -37.18
CA LEU A 9 -15.88 -6.92 -35.98
C LEU A 9 -16.19 -7.72 -34.71
N SER A 10 -17.22 -8.57 -34.73
CA SER A 10 -17.58 -9.43 -33.59
C SER A 10 -16.49 -10.45 -33.28
N LEU A 11 -15.85 -11.01 -34.30
CA LEU A 11 -14.75 -11.98 -34.15
C LEU A 11 -13.49 -11.32 -33.58
N SER A 12 -13.22 -10.06 -33.95
CA SER A 12 -12.11 -9.25 -33.38
C SER A 12 -12.31 -8.96 -31.90
N PHE A 13 -13.55 -8.64 -31.48
CA PHE A 13 -13.83 -8.39 -30.04
C PHE A 13 -13.68 -9.64 -29.19
N LEU A 14 -14.00 -10.82 -29.73
CA LEU A 14 -13.86 -12.09 -29.00
C LEU A 14 -12.40 -12.44 -28.70
N ASN A 15 -11.46 -12.01 -29.54
CA ASN A 15 -10.04 -12.28 -29.35
C ASN A 15 -9.38 -11.42 -28.27
N LEU A 16 -9.92 -10.22 -27.97
CA LEU A 16 -9.36 -9.35 -26.93
C LEU A 16 -9.65 -9.84 -25.50
N THR A 17 -10.74 -10.57 -25.31
CA THR A 17 -11.11 -11.11 -23.99
C THR A 17 -10.50 -12.48 -23.67
N ALA A 18 -9.91 -13.15 -24.66
CA ALA A 18 -9.33 -14.49 -24.49
C ALA A 18 -8.03 -14.48 -23.67
N CYS A 19 -7.25 -13.38 -23.70
CA CYS A 19 -5.97 -13.29 -22.98
C CYS A 19 -6.16 -13.29 -21.46
N GLU A 20 -7.21 -12.71 -20.93
CA GLU A 20 -7.49 -12.70 -19.49
C GLU A 20 -7.91 -14.06 -18.94
N ARG A 21 -8.54 -14.89 -19.77
CA ARG A 21 -9.02 -16.22 -19.36
C ARG A 21 -7.95 -17.32 -19.41
N LEU A 22 -6.86 -17.09 -20.11
CA LEU A 22 -5.77 -18.06 -20.26
C LEU A 22 -4.76 -18.04 -19.11
N GLY A 23 -4.94 -17.15 -18.10
CA GLY A 23 -4.04 -17.05 -16.96
C GLY A 23 -2.61 -16.65 -17.33
N ILE A 24 -2.41 -16.04 -18.49
CA ILE A 24 -1.12 -15.51 -18.91
C ILE A 24 -0.84 -14.25 -18.07
N PRO A 25 0.27 -14.20 -17.31
CA PRO A 25 0.62 -13.02 -16.54
C PRO A 25 0.81 -11.83 -17.48
N ASP A 26 0.05 -10.75 -17.21
CA ASP A 26 0.18 -9.49 -17.92
C ASP A 26 1.26 -8.65 -17.23
N PRO A 27 2.43 -8.43 -17.87
CA PRO A 27 3.52 -7.68 -17.25
C PRO A 27 3.15 -6.23 -16.93
N ALA A 28 2.24 -5.62 -17.66
CA ALA A 28 1.75 -4.27 -17.38
C ALA A 28 0.89 -4.24 -16.09
N LYS A 29 0.07 -5.26 -15.88
CA LYS A 29 -0.75 -5.43 -14.69
C LYS A 29 0.10 -5.71 -13.46
N GLU A 30 1.11 -6.56 -13.57
CA GLU A 30 2.07 -6.82 -12.50
C GLU A 30 2.87 -5.57 -12.12
N ALA A 31 3.35 -4.83 -13.10
CA ALA A 31 4.06 -3.57 -12.87
C ALA A 31 3.18 -2.54 -12.15
N ALA A 32 1.91 -2.43 -12.51
CA ALA A 32 0.94 -1.54 -11.86
C ALA A 32 0.69 -1.93 -10.39
N ILE A 33 0.63 -3.23 -10.09
CA ILE A 33 0.48 -3.74 -8.72
C ILE A 33 1.72 -3.40 -7.90
N LEU A 34 2.91 -3.64 -8.40
CA LEU A 34 4.17 -3.33 -7.72
C LEU A 34 4.32 -1.83 -7.45
N GLU A 35 3.90 -0.98 -8.39
CA GLU A 35 3.88 0.47 -8.21
C GLU A 35 2.89 0.89 -7.13
N ALA A 36 1.69 0.33 -7.13
CA ALA A 36 0.67 0.60 -6.12
C ALA A 36 1.13 0.16 -4.72
N ASP A 37 1.77 -1.00 -4.60
CA ASP A 37 2.33 -1.50 -3.35
C ASP A 37 3.47 -0.62 -2.83
N ALA A 38 4.36 -0.17 -3.71
CA ALA A 38 5.44 0.73 -3.35
C ALA A 38 4.91 2.10 -2.89
N ARG A 39 3.88 2.61 -3.54
CA ARG A 39 3.20 3.85 -3.13
C ARG A 39 2.54 3.72 -1.76
N ALA A 40 1.83 2.62 -1.50
CA ALA A 40 1.26 2.30 -0.20
C ALA A 40 2.33 2.18 0.89
N THR A 41 3.48 1.59 0.58
CA THR A 41 4.64 1.52 1.46
C THR A 41 5.13 2.92 1.85
N GLY A 42 5.28 3.83 0.90
CA GLY A 42 5.66 5.21 1.16
C GLY A 42 4.68 5.93 2.09
N SER A 43 3.40 5.78 1.84
CA SER A 43 2.32 6.33 2.68
C SER A 43 2.38 5.80 4.11
N ALA A 44 2.55 4.49 4.28
CA ALA A 44 2.67 3.84 5.58
C ALA A 44 3.91 4.31 6.35
N CYS A 45 5.05 4.46 5.69
CA CYS A 45 6.27 5.02 6.29
C CYS A 45 6.02 6.43 6.84
N ARG A 46 5.40 7.29 6.05
CA ARG A 46 5.13 8.67 6.50
C ARG A 46 4.14 8.70 7.66
N HIS A 47 3.10 7.91 7.60
CA HIS A 47 2.12 7.80 8.68
C HIS A 47 2.76 7.32 9.99
N ALA A 48 3.74 6.42 9.89
CA ALA A 48 4.53 5.94 11.04
C ALA A 48 5.63 6.92 11.50
N GLY A 49 5.69 8.12 10.92
CA GLY A 49 6.67 9.14 11.29
C GLY A 49 8.09 8.90 10.76
N ARG A 50 8.27 8.02 9.79
CA ARG A 50 9.57 7.73 9.19
C ARG A 50 9.93 8.74 8.11
N GLY A 51 11.19 9.15 8.09
CA GLY A 51 11.74 9.92 6.99
C GLY A 51 11.83 9.08 5.72
N ILE A 52 11.89 9.74 4.55
CA ILE A 52 11.92 9.05 3.27
C ILE A 52 13.16 8.15 3.12
N GLU A 53 14.31 8.59 3.63
CA GLU A 53 15.55 7.81 3.57
C GLU A 53 15.46 6.50 4.38
N ASP A 54 14.88 6.56 5.57
CA ASP A 54 14.61 5.38 6.39
C ASP A 54 13.64 4.42 5.69
N CYS A 55 12.63 4.97 5.04
CA CYS A 55 11.68 4.18 4.26
C CYS A 55 12.36 3.41 3.13
N TYR A 56 13.29 4.05 2.41
CA TYR A 56 14.09 3.40 1.37
C TYR A 56 14.99 2.30 1.93
N ALA A 57 15.63 2.56 3.05
CA ALA A 57 16.52 1.59 3.71
C ALA A 57 15.76 0.33 4.17
N LEU A 58 14.54 0.49 4.65
CA LEU A 58 13.69 -0.62 5.08
C LEU A 58 13.03 -1.38 3.93
N ASN A 59 12.94 -0.75 2.77
CA ASN A 59 12.25 -1.31 1.60
C ASN A 59 13.13 -1.24 0.33
N PRO A 60 14.30 -1.88 0.33
CA PRO A 60 15.27 -1.73 -0.76
C PRO A 60 14.79 -2.27 -2.11
N GLN A 61 13.78 -3.17 -2.11
CA GLN A 61 13.22 -3.77 -3.31
C GLN A 61 12.06 -2.98 -3.91
N ALA A 62 11.50 -2.03 -3.16
CA ALA A 62 10.40 -1.21 -3.63
C ALA A 62 10.86 -0.13 -4.63
N ALA A 63 10.03 0.19 -5.61
CA ALA A 63 10.30 1.24 -6.58
C ALA A 63 10.39 2.61 -5.87
N ARG A 64 11.58 3.19 -5.81
CA ARG A 64 11.87 4.43 -5.05
C ARG A 64 10.96 5.59 -5.42
N ALA A 65 10.70 5.79 -6.72
CA ALA A 65 9.84 6.86 -7.19
C ALA A 65 8.40 6.72 -6.68
N ALA A 66 7.86 5.52 -6.68
CA ALA A 66 6.52 5.23 -6.16
C ALA A 66 6.46 5.36 -4.63
N VAL A 67 7.47 4.88 -3.92
CA VAL A 67 7.61 5.09 -2.46
C VAL A 67 7.62 6.57 -2.12
N TYR A 68 8.40 7.37 -2.84
CA TYR A 68 8.45 8.82 -2.63
C TYR A 68 7.10 9.48 -2.90
N ALA A 69 6.42 9.12 -3.99
CA ALA A 69 5.10 9.65 -4.30
C ALA A 69 4.08 9.37 -3.18
N GLY A 70 4.02 8.14 -2.69
CA GLY A 70 3.14 7.78 -1.58
C GLY A 70 3.50 8.47 -0.27
N TRP A 71 4.78 8.58 0.05
CA TRP A 71 5.27 9.30 1.22
C TRP A 71 4.86 10.78 1.18
N LYS A 72 5.06 11.42 0.03
CA LYS A 72 4.70 12.82 -0.18
C LYS A 72 3.19 13.05 -0.10
N GLU A 73 2.39 12.20 -0.73
CA GLU A 73 0.92 12.26 -0.67
C GLU A 73 0.41 12.17 0.77
N MET A 74 0.94 11.23 1.54
CA MET A 74 0.60 11.09 2.96
C MET A 74 1.06 12.30 3.78
N ASN A 75 2.25 12.83 3.51
CA ASN A 75 2.76 14.05 4.15
C ASN A 75 1.83 15.24 3.92
N ASP A 76 1.40 15.45 2.69
CA ASP A 76 0.49 16.53 2.33
C ASP A 76 -0.89 16.32 2.99
N TYR A 77 -1.42 15.11 2.97
CA TYR A 77 -2.66 14.74 3.65
C TYR A 77 -2.60 15.01 5.15
N MET A 78 -1.52 14.60 5.83
CA MET A 78 -1.35 14.83 7.27
C MET A 78 -1.28 16.31 7.61
N ARG A 79 -0.60 17.11 6.79
CA ARG A 79 -0.53 18.57 6.96
C ARG A 79 -1.89 19.24 6.78
N GLU A 80 -2.64 18.86 5.75
CA GLU A 80 -3.96 19.43 5.45
C GLU A 80 -5.00 19.08 6.52
N ASN A 81 -4.87 17.93 7.16
CA ASN A 81 -5.79 17.44 8.18
C ASN A 81 -5.28 17.65 9.62
N ASN A 82 -4.18 18.35 9.80
CA ASN A 82 -3.56 18.63 11.11
C ASN A 82 -3.29 17.36 11.94
N ILE A 83 -2.89 16.28 11.28
CA ILE A 83 -2.52 15.02 11.92
C ILE A 83 -1.13 15.18 12.54
N ALA A 84 -1.02 14.95 13.85
CA ALA A 84 0.23 15.06 14.56
C ALA A 84 1.27 14.05 14.08
N GLU A 85 2.51 14.52 13.93
CA GLU A 85 3.64 13.70 13.54
C GLU A 85 4.06 12.78 14.67
N ILE A 86 4.12 11.48 14.39
CA ILE A 86 4.69 10.49 15.29
C ILE A 86 6.20 10.53 15.11
N LYS A 87 6.95 10.84 16.20
CA LYS A 87 8.40 10.77 16.15
C LYS A 87 8.83 9.31 16.19
N PRO A 88 9.56 8.80 15.18
CA PRO A 88 10.11 7.46 15.25
C PRO A 88 11.17 7.41 16.36
N THR A 89 10.94 6.60 17.36
CA THR A 89 11.98 6.13 18.27
C THR A 89 12.65 4.94 17.63
N GLY A 90 13.96 4.92 17.58
CA GLY A 90 14.87 4.04 16.81
C GLY A 90 14.46 2.63 16.39
N ASP A 91 13.50 2.00 17.05
CA ASP A 91 12.91 0.71 16.70
C ASP A 91 11.38 0.80 16.70
N ALA A 92 10.84 1.63 15.80
CA ALA A 92 9.41 1.94 15.78
C ALA A 92 8.49 0.72 15.63
N ALA A 93 8.95 -0.36 15.00
CA ALA A 93 8.19 -1.61 14.90
C ALA A 93 8.10 -2.34 16.24
N ALA A 94 9.18 -2.32 17.04
CA ALA A 94 9.20 -2.92 18.37
C ALA A 94 8.41 -2.07 19.38
N SER A 95 8.46 -0.75 19.28
CA SER A 95 7.70 0.16 20.14
C SER A 95 6.20 0.06 19.95
N ALA A 96 5.72 -0.04 18.71
CA ALA A 96 4.31 -0.22 18.43
C ALA A 96 3.76 -1.55 18.96
N ALA A 97 4.55 -2.62 18.89
CA ALA A 97 4.19 -3.92 19.45
C ALA A 97 4.15 -3.89 20.99
N SER A 98 5.11 -3.22 21.63
CA SER A 98 5.17 -3.12 23.09
C SER A 98 4.06 -2.23 23.68
N GLU A 99 3.68 -1.16 23.01
CA GLU A 99 2.56 -0.32 23.44
C GLU A 99 1.21 -1.03 23.29
N GLY A 100 1.05 -1.85 22.26
CA GLY A 100 -0.12 -2.70 22.08
C GLY A 100 -0.25 -3.76 23.17
N GLU A 101 0.81 -4.40 23.56
CA GLU A 101 0.84 -5.40 24.62
C GLU A 101 0.65 -4.77 26.02
N ALA A 102 1.28 -3.65 26.30
CA ALA A 102 1.10 -2.94 27.56
C ALA A 102 -0.33 -2.46 27.76
N SER A 103 -0.99 -1.97 26.71
CA SER A 103 -2.39 -1.57 26.75
C SER A 103 -3.34 -2.76 26.97
N ALA A 104 -3.07 -3.90 26.33
CA ALA A 104 -3.84 -5.11 26.51
C ALA A 104 -3.69 -5.70 27.93
N SER A 105 -2.47 -5.69 28.47
CA SER A 105 -2.18 -6.13 29.85
C SER A 105 -2.86 -5.25 30.90
N ALA A 106 -2.87 -3.95 30.71
CA ALA A 106 -3.54 -3.00 31.62
C ALA A 106 -5.05 -3.20 31.64
N SER A 107 -5.66 -3.43 30.48
CA SER A 107 -7.10 -3.73 30.36
C SER A 107 -7.48 -5.06 31.03
N ALA A 108 -6.65 -6.08 30.88
CA ALA A 108 -6.88 -7.37 31.51
C ALA A 108 -6.76 -7.31 33.04
N SER A 109 -5.80 -6.53 33.57
CA SER A 109 -5.65 -6.33 35.02
C SER A 109 -6.81 -5.55 35.63
N ALA A 110 -7.34 -4.57 34.92
CA ALA A 110 -8.50 -3.79 35.38
C ALA A 110 -9.78 -4.64 35.44
N SER A 111 -9.95 -5.57 34.47
CA SER A 111 -11.10 -6.50 34.49
C SER A 111 -11.03 -7.52 35.63
N ALA A 112 -9.84 -7.95 36.03
CA ALA A 112 -9.64 -8.91 37.11
C ALA A 112 -9.88 -8.30 38.51
N SER A 113 -9.75 -6.99 38.65
CA SER A 113 -9.96 -6.27 39.91
C SER A 113 -11.43 -5.90 40.20
N ALA A 114 -12.33 -6.11 39.22
CA ALA A 114 -13.74 -5.75 39.31
C ALA A 114 -14.65 -6.92 39.75
N HIS A 115 -14.07 -8.06 40.14
CA HIS A 115 -14.80 -9.22 40.68
C HIS A 115 -14.43 -9.46 42.15
#